data_13906354ccdbc260c1237189f3d7e3a8
#
_entry.id   13906354ccdbc260c1237189f3d7e3a8
#
_cell.length_a   1.000
_cell.length_b   1.000
_cell.length_c   1.000
_cell.angle_alpha   90.00
_cell.angle_beta   90.00
_cell.angle_gamma   90.00
#
_symmetry.space_group_name_H-M   'P 1'
#
loop_
_entity.id
_entity.type
_entity.pdbx_description
1 polymer ?
#
loop_
_entity_poly.entity_id
_entity_poly.type
_entity_poly.pdbx_seq_one_letter_code
_entity_poly.pdbx_strand_id
1 'polypeptide(L)'
;MKTSFDLNHAKLAADPLFGGIAHELGALSPINSRESFNRYCREACRLWNKAFPNGIGKTEQFAKLLSRIEHANDGVIRTGWGGVVITLHEHPRVEKYLIVRKNGYLALEMHEKKDERLDVHEGAGLILWRPADEQSLTVEVLRPGAEFHFQPGMEHCIIGAEDLLVFERSIDPKGMDQDLIFIYEPNAIASPVPSHAR
;
A
#
# COMPACT_ATOMS: atom_id res chain seq x y z
N MET A 1 -9.80 -19.74 -2.38
CA MET A 1 -9.47 -18.30 -2.30
C MET A 1 -10.43 -17.54 -3.19
N LYS A 2 -11.02 -16.44 -2.72
CA LYS A 2 -11.92 -15.60 -3.52
C LYS A 2 -11.08 -14.79 -4.50
N THR A 3 -11.50 -14.73 -5.74
CA THR A 3 -10.77 -14.03 -6.82
C THR A 3 -11.60 -12.91 -7.46
N SER A 4 -12.73 -12.54 -6.88
CA SER A 4 -13.55 -11.43 -7.33
C SER A 4 -14.06 -10.65 -6.13
N PHE A 5 -13.87 -9.34 -6.14
CA PHE A 5 -14.13 -8.43 -5.02
C PHE A 5 -14.95 -7.24 -5.50
N ASP A 6 -16.10 -7.05 -4.91
CA ASP A 6 -16.78 -5.77 -4.98
C ASP A 6 -16.04 -4.74 -4.13
N LEU A 7 -16.13 -3.47 -4.50
CA LEU A 7 -15.46 -2.38 -3.80
C LEU A 7 -16.49 -1.50 -3.09
N ASN A 8 -16.31 -1.34 -1.79
CA ASN A 8 -17.12 -0.44 -0.97
C ASN A 8 -16.41 0.91 -0.81
N HIS A 9 -16.89 1.92 -1.51
CA HIS A 9 -16.36 3.28 -1.47
C HIS A 9 -17.09 4.19 -0.46
N ALA A 10 -17.97 3.67 0.40
CA ALA A 10 -18.78 4.48 1.29
C ALA A 10 -17.96 5.40 2.20
N LYS A 11 -16.86 4.89 2.76
CA LYS A 11 -15.95 5.69 3.59
C LYS A 11 -15.24 6.79 2.79
N LEU A 12 -14.77 6.46 1.59
CA LEU A 12 -14.16 7.44 0.69
C LEU A 12 -15.16 8.49 0.24
N ALA A 13 -16.41 8.10 -0.07
CA ALA A 13 -17.46 8.99 -0.50
C ALA A 13 -17.95 9.93 0.62
N ALA A 14 -17.85 9.51 1.88
CA ALA A 14 -18.21 10.32 3.04
C ALA A 14 -17.17 11.41 3.35
N ASP A 15 -15.95 11.30 2.85
CA ASP A 15 -14.91 12.31 3.04
C ASP A 15 -15.16 13.49 2.07
N PRO A 16 -15.29 14.73 2.58
CA PRO A 16 -15.62 15.89 1.75
C PRO A 16 -14.63 16.19 0.61
N LEU A 17 -13.37 15.76 0.77
CA LEU A 17 -12.32 16.00 -0.23
C LEU A 17 -12.30 14.95 -1.33
N PHE A 18 -12.80 13.73 -1.04
CA PHE A 18 -12.60 12.55 -1.91
C PHE A 18 -13.87 11.99 -2.55
N GLY A 19 -15.04 12.57 -2.24
CA GLY A 19 -16.32 12.09 -2.78
C GLY A 19 -16.39 12.00 -4.30
N GLY A 20 -15.78 12.95 -5.01
CA GLY A 20 -15.68 12.92 -6.47
C GLY A 20 -14.85 11.76 -7.01
N ILE A 21 -13.73 11.46 -6.34
CA ILE A 21 -12.86 10.32 -6.68
C ILE A 21 -13.60 8.99 -6.42
N ALA A 22 -14.34 8.90 -5.31
CA ALA A 22 -15.11 7.70 -4.96
C ALA A 22 -16.12 7.32 -6.05
N HIS A 23 -16.81 8.30 -6.61
CA HIS A 23 -17.79 8.07 -7.68
C HIS A 23 -17.15 7.50 -8.96
N GLU A 24 -16.05 8.11 -9.40
CA GLU A 24 -15.32 7.66 -10.60
C GLU A 24 -14.72 6.26 -10.40
N LEU A 25 -14.15 5.98 -9.21
CA LEU A 25 -13.58 4.66 -8.87
C LEU A 25 -14.66 3.57 -8.75
N GLY A 26 -15.87 3.90 -8.33
CA GLY A 26 -16.99 2.97 -8.23
C GLY A 26 -17.31 2.27 -9.55
N ALA A 27 -17.11 2.94 -10.67
CA ALA A 27 -17.32 2.39 -12.01
C ALA A 27 -16.31 1.28 -12.39
N LEU A 28 -15.22 1.11 -11.62
CA LEU A 28 -14.19 0.09 -11.85
C LEU A 28 -14.40 -1.19 -11.03
N SER A 29 -15.44 -1.27 -10.23
CA SER A 29 -15.85 -2.50 -9.52
C SER A 29 -16.57 -3.46 -10.48
N PRO A 30 -16.42 -4.80 -10.30
CA PRO A 30 -15.57 -5.48 -9.34
C PRO A 30 -14.11 -5.63 -9.83
N ILE A 31 -13.19 -5.88 -8.87
CA ILE A 31 -11.85 -6.40 -9.17
C ILE A 31 -11.97 -7.93 -9.24
N ASN A 32 -11.71 -8.52 -10.41
CA ASN A 32 -11.86 -9.96 -10.64
C ASN A 32 -10.68 -10.60 -11.37
N SER A 33 -9.61 -9.86 -11.57
CA SER A 33 -8.38 -10.32 -12.22
C SER A 33 -7.22 -9.41 -11.84
N ARG A 34 -5.99 -9.89 -12.05
CA ARG A 34 -4.78 -9.08 -11.87
C ARG A 34 -4.82 -7.82 -12.76
N GLU A 35 -5.39 -7.91 -13.94
CA GLU A 35 -5.51 -6.76 -14.86
C GLU A 35 -6.47 -5.70 -14.31
N SER A 36 -7.68 -6.11 -13.85
CA SER A 36 -8.65 -5.18 -13.25
C SER A 36 -8.13 -4.56 -11.96
N PHE A 37 -7.39 -5.31 -11.13
CA PHE A 37 -6.70 -4.80 -9.94
C PHE A 37 -5.69 -3.71 -10.32
N ASN A 38 -4.78 -4.02 -11.25
CA ASN A 38 -3.76 -3.06 -11.67
C ASN A 38 -4.36 -1.82 -12.37
N ARG A 39 -5.45 -1.99 -13.11
CA ARG A 39 -6.20 -0.87 -13.70
C ARG A 39 -6.78 0.01 -12.61
N TYR A 40 -7.40 -0.59 -11.58
CA TYR A 40 -7.96 0.15 -10.46
C TYR A 40 -6.90 0.97 -9.73
N CYS A 41 -5.77 0.37 -9.36
CA CYS A 41 -4.68 1.07 -8.68
C CYS A 41 -4.13 2.26 -9.48
N ARG A 42 -3.90 2.06 -10.78
CA ARG A 42 -3.43 3.16 -11.66
C ARG A 42 -4.46 4.28 -11.79
N GLU A 43 -5.74 3.93 -11.92
CA GLU A 43 -6.80 4.90 -12.04
C GLU A 43 -7.01 5.68 -10.75
N ALA A 44 -6.90 5.01 -9.60
CA ALA A 44 -6.91 5.66 -8.30
C ALA A 44 -5.82 6.73 -8.19
N CYS A 45 -4.59 6.40 -8.56
CA CYS A 45 -3.48 7.37 -8.60
C CYS A 45 -3.74 8.50 -9.59
N ARG A 46 -4.26 8.20 -10.78
CA ARG A 46 -4.57 9.22 -11.81
C ARG A 46 -5.62 10.21 -11.34
N LEU A 47 -6.71 9.73 -10.76
CA LEU A 47 -7.80 10.56 -10.25
C LEU A 47 -7.34 11.40 -9.06
N TRP A 48 -6.56 10.82 -8.15
CA TRP A 48 -5.95 11.54 -7.05
C TRP A 48 -5.07 12.71 -7.55
N ASN A 49 -4.14 12.42 -8.45
CA ASN A 49 -3.24 13.45 -8.99
C ASN A 49 -3.97 14.55 -9.78
N LYS A 50 -5.10 14.23 -10.41
CA LYS A 50 -5.96 15.21 -11.05
C LYS A 50 -6.64 16.13 -10.03
N ALA A 51 -7.12 15.56 -8.91
CA ALA A 51 -7.77 16.31 -7.84
C ALA A 51 -6.78 17.12 -6.98
N PHE A 52 -5.59 16.59 -6.75
CA PHE A 52 -4.56 17.16 -5.88
C PHE A 52 -3.21 17.28 -6.61
N PRO A 53 -3.07 18.17 -7.60
CA PRO A 53 -1.85 18.27 -8.42
C PRO A 53 -0.60 18.64 -7.62
N ASN A 54 -0.75 19.35 -6.50
CA ASN A 54 0.34 19.74 -5.62
C ASN A 54 0.54 18.81 -4.43
N GLY A 55 -0.23 17.70 -4.34
CA GLY A 55 -0.28 16.84 -3.18
C GLY A 55 -0.97 17.49 -1.98
N ILE A 56 -1.19 16.70 -0.94
CA ILE A 56 -1.78 17.15 0.33
C ILE A 56 -0.91 16.79 1.54
N GLY A 57 0.08 15.92 1.35
CA GLY A 57 0.96 15.41 2.40
C GLY A 57 2.34 16.09 2.45
N LYS A 58 3.00 16.00 3.62
CA LYS A 58 4.44 16.31 3.77
C LYS A 58 5.25 15.04 3.53
N THR A 59 6.50 15.17 3.10
CA THR A 59 7.36 14.04 2.68
C THR A 59 8.82 14.21 3.12
N GLU A 60 9.07 14.87 4.25
CA GLU A 60 10.44 15.15 4.71
C GLU A 60 11.18 13.90 5.19
N GLN A 61 10.53 13.08 6.00
CA GLN A 61 11.09 11.82 6.49
C GLN A 61 11.13 10.77 5.38
N PHE A 62 10.11 10.74 4.52
CA PHE A 62 10.07 9.91 3.32
C PHE A 62 11.35 10.08 2.48
N ALA A 63 11.73 11.31 2.15
CA ALA A 63 12.91 11.60 1.35
C ALA A 63 14.21 11.06 1.99
N LYS A 64 14.35 11.18 3.31
CA LYS A 64 15.46 10.62 4.07
C LYS A 64 15.55 9.10 3.96
N LEU A 65 14.43 8.42 4.15
CA LEU A 65 14.37 6.95 4.14
C LEU A 65 14.48 6.39 2.72
N LEU A 66 13.95 7.10 1.72
CA LEU A 66 14.16 6.75 0.32
C LEU A 66 15.64 6.78 -0.04
N SER A 67 16.36 7.83 0.35
CA SER A 67 17.81 7.90 0.16
C SER A 67 18.54 6.73 0.83
N ARG A 68 18.07 6.29 2.02
CA ARG A 68 18.62 5.09 2.67
C ARG A 68 18.40 3.83 1.83
N ILE A 69 17.19 3.64 1.26
CA ILE A 69 16.91 2.50 0.37
C ILE A 69 17.84 2.51 -0.84
N GLU A 70 18.13 3.67 -1.41
CA GLU A 70 18.94 3.78 -2.62
C GLU A 70 20.42 3.47 -2.37
N HIS A 71 20.94 3.76 -1.19
CA HIS A 71 22.38 3.74 -0.90
C HIS A 71 22.83 2.68 0.14
N ALA A 72 21.95 2.24 1.06
CA ALA A 72 22.34 1.25 2.06
C ALA A 72 22.35 -0.17 1.50
N ASN A 73 23.22 -1.02 2.05
CA ASN A 73 23.29 -2.45 1.71
C ASN A 73 22.54 -3.32 2.70
N ASP A 74 22.38 -2.88 3.95
CA ASP A 74 21.81 -3.65 5.04
C ASP A 74 20.51 -3.04 5.57
N GLY A 75 19.58 -3.89 6.03
CA GLY A 75 18.32 -3.48 6.63
C GLY A 75 17.35 -2.81 5.65
N VAL A 76 17.52 -3.02 4.35
CA VAL A 76 16.65 -2.48 3.31
C VAL A 76 16.25 -3.55 2.31
N ILE A 77 15.01 -3.45 1.83
CA ILE A 77 14.49 -4.28 0.73
C ILE A 77 14.00 -3.33 -0.36
N ARG A 78 14.51 -3.51 -1.58
CA ARG A 78 14.11 -2.71 -2.75
C ARG A 78 12.98 -3.40 -3.49
N THR A 79 11.98 -2.62 -3.85
CA THR A 79 10.80 -3.11 -4.59
C THR A 79 10.46 -2.19 -5.76
N GLY A 80 9.59 -2.64 -6.66
CA GLY A 80 9.12 -1.82 -7.77
C GLY A 80 8.30 -0.59 -7.31
N TRP A 81 7.64 -0.67 -6.15
CA TRP A 81 6.83 0.42 -5.59
C TRP A 81 7.63 1.36 -4.67
N GLY A 82 8.90 1.06 -4.38
CA GLY A 82 9.76 1.85 -3.49
C GLY A 82 10.64 0.93 -2.66
N GLY A 83 10.24 0.60 -1.43
CA GLY A 83 10.96 -0.37 -0.63
C GLY A 83 10.65 -0.33 0.87
N VAL A 84 11.45 -1.09 1.60
CA VAL A 84 11.29 -1.30 3.04
C VAL A 84 12.60 -0.94 3.75
N VAL A 85 12.49 -0.25 4.88
CA VAL A 85 13.60 -0.07 5.84
C VAL A 85 13.24 -0.79 7.13
N ILE A 86 13.97 -1.84 7.44
CA ILE A 86 13.80 -2.62 8.66
C ILE A 86 14.43 -1.85 9.83
N THR A 87 13.67 -1.64 10.90
CA THR A 87 14.12 -0.95 12.12
C THR A 87 14.29 -1.89 13.28
N LEU A 88 13.51 -2.99 13.32
CA LEU A 88 13.63 -4.05 14.31
C LEU A 88 13.34 -5.40 13.64
N HIS A 89 14.16 -6.41 13.96
CA HIS A 89 13.92 -7.80 13.57
C HIS A 89 14.35 -8.73 14.73
N GLU A 90 13.46 -8.91 15.68
CA GLU A 90 13.63 -9.75 16.86
C GLU A 90 12.45 -10.70 16.97
N HIS A 91 12.62 -11.91 16.43
CA HIS A 91 11.54 -12.91 16.35
C HIS A 91 10.74 -13.03 17.66
N PRO A 92 9.38 -12.95 17.62
CA PRO A 92 8.54 -12.81 16.44
C PRO A 92 8.23 -11.33 16.07
N ARG A 93 8.91 -10.35 16.68
CA ARG A 93 8.67 -8.91 16.46
C ARG A 93 9.43 -8.40 15.24
N VAL A 94 8.71 -7.71 14.36
CA VAL A 94 9.27 -6.99 13.21
C VAL A 94 8.72 -5.58 13.20
N GLU A 95 9.61 -4.59 13.01
CA GLU A 95 9.24 -3.21 12.77
C GLU A 95 9.95 -2.71 11.50
N LYS A 96 9.21 -2.03 10.64
CA LYS A 96 9.76 -1.55 9.37
C LYS A 96 9.00 -0.33 8.85
N TYR A 97 9.67 0.48 8.05
CA TYR A 97 9.02 1.51 7.25
C TYR A 97 8.75 0.98 5.84
N LEU A 98 7.54 1.16 5.37
CA LEU A 98 7.16 1.00 3.97
C LEU A 98 7.27 2.37 3.30
N ILE A 99 8.16 2.49 2.32
CA ILE A 99 8.42 3.71 1.57
C ILE A 99 7.80 3.53 0.19
N VAL A 100 6.55 3.99 0.04
CA VAL A 100 5.77 3.82 -1.20
C VAL A 100 5.91 5.08 -2.03
N ARG A 101 6.58 4.98 -3.17
CA ARG A 101 6.74 6.11 -4.10
C ARG A 101 5.40 6.51 -4.70
N LYS A 102 5.27 7.75 -5.07
CA LYS A 102 4.12 8.27 -5.80
C LYS A 102 3.75 7.37 -6.99
N ASN A 103 2.48 7.02 -7.08
CA ASN A 103 1.91 6.06 -8.03
C ASN A 103 2.36 4.60 -7.81
N GLY A 104 3.09 4.30 -6.74
CA GLY A 104 3.39 2.94 -6.31
C GLY A 104 2.21 2.29 -5.61
N TYR A 105 2.07 0.99 -5.74
CA TYR A 105 1.08 0.21 -4.98
C TYR A 105 1.61 -1.20 -4.73
N LEU A 106 1.22 -1.72 -3.57
CA LEU A 106 1.58 -3.07 -3.13
C LEU A 106 0.64 -4.10 -3.79
N ALA A 107 0.89 -5.36 -3.57
CA ALA A 107 -0.05 -6.42 -3.91
C ALA A 107 -1.37 -6.28 -3.13
N LEU A 108 -2.44 -6.85 -3.63
CA LEU A 108 -3.54 -7.27 -2.77
C LEU A 108 -3.10 -8.59 -2.15
N GLU A 109 -2.94 -8.60 -0.84
CA GLU A 109 -2.29 -9.68 -0.11
C GLU A 109 -2.96 -9.95 1.23
N MET A 110 -2.64 -11.08 1.84
CA MET A 110 -2.98 -11.40 3.22
C MET A 110 -1.87 -12.21 3.87
N HIS A 111 -1.84 -12.24 5.20
CA HIS A 111 -0.97 -13.08 5.99
C HIS A 111 -1.75 -14.21 6.67
N GLU A 112 -1.19 -15.42 6.71
CA GLU A 112 -1.83 -16.54 7.41
C GLU A 112 -1.71 -16.46 8.93
N LYS A 113 -0.62 -15.86 9.44
CA LYS A 113 -0.27 -15.87 10.87
C LYS A 113 0.21 -14.53 11.41
N LYS A 114 0.68 -13.64 10.54
CA LYS A 114 1.17 -12.34 10.94
C LYS A 114 0.01 -11.43 11.37
N ASP A 115 0.18 -10.81 12.54
CA ASP A 115 -0.65 -9.70 13.02
C ASP A 115 0.13 -8.41 12.83
N GLU A 116 -0.41 -7.45 12.09
CA GLU A 116 0.29 -6.21 11.77
C GLU A 116 -0.53 -4.95 12.03
N ARG A 117 0.17 -3.91 12.44
CA ARG A 117 -0.36 -2.57 12.61
C ARG A 117 0.39 -1.60 11.73
N LEU A 118 -0.35 -0.78 11.01
CA LEU A 118 0.17 0.25 10.13
C LEU A 118 -0.18 1.63 10.67
N ASP A 119 0.84 2.48 10.80
CA ASP A 119 0.71 3.88 11.20
C ASP A 119 1.16 4.75 10.04
N VAL A 120 0.29 5.60 9.48
CA VAL A 120 0.65 6.51 8.40
C VAL A 120 1.35 7.73 8.95
N HIS A 121 2.61 7.94 8.57
CA HIS A 121 3.45 9.03 9.05
C HIS A 121 3.45 10.24 8.12
N GLU A 122 3.62 10.03 6.81
CA GLU A 122 3.71 11.11 5.81
C GLU A 122 3.06 10.70 4.50
N GLY A 123 2.70 11.70 3.70
CA GLY A 123 2.10 11.51 2.38
C GLY A 123 0.64 11.15 2.41
N ALA A 124 0.12 10.67 1.28
CA ALA A 124 -1.28 10.29 1.17
C ALA A 124 -1.52 9.24 0.08
N GLY A 125 -2.62 8.52 0.24
CA GLY A 125 -3.00 7.48 -0.70
C GLY A 125 -4.32 6.82 -0.34
N LEU A 126 -4.51 5.62 -0.84
CA LEU A 126 -5.67 4.79 -0.54
C LEU A 126 -5.25 3.43 0.02
N ILE A 127 -6.10 2.83 0.81
CA ILE A 127 -5.99 1.45 1.23
C ILE A 127 -7.25 0.69 0.83
N LEU A 128 -7.06 -0.49 0.26
CA LEU A 128 -8.10 -1.49 0.06
C LEU A 128 -7.97 -2.51 1.15
N TRP A 129 -9.05 -2.85 1.85
CA TRP A 129 -8.95 -3.86 2.89
C TRP A 129 -10.30 -4.52 3.18
N ARG A 130 -10.26 -5.73 3.71
CA ARG A 130 -11.44 -6.40 4.27
C ARG A 130 -11.06 -7.46 5.30
N PRO A 131 -11.92 -7.71 6.32
CA PRO A 131 -11.90 -8.93 7.12
C PRO A 131 -12.17 -10.17 6.26
N ALA A 132 -11.69 -11.32 6.73
CA ALA A 132 -11.81 -12.58 5.99
C ALA A 132 -13.26 -13.03 5.70
N ASP A 133 -14.21 -12.61 6.51
CA ASP A 133 -15.63 -12.96 6.43
C ASP A 133 -16.46 -11.95 5.60
N GLU A 134 -15.92 -10.80 5.26
CA GLU A 134 -16.60 -9.80 4.44
C GLU A 134 -16.54 -10.12 2.95
N GLN A 135 -17.50 -9.57 2.20
CA GLN A 135 -17.62 -9.81 0.76
C GLN A 135 -16.92 -8.75 -0.08
N SER A 136 -16.87 -7.51 0.38
CA SER A 136 -16.36 -6.36 -0.35
C SER A 136 -15.09 -5.83 0.29
N LEU A 137 -14.15 -5.35 -0.55
CA LEU A 137 -13.01 -4.57 -0.10
C LEU A 137 -13.48 -3.15 0.23
N THR A 138 -13.22 -2.69 1.44
CA THR A 138 -13.42 -1.30 1.83
C THR A 138 -12.30 -0.44 1.27
N VAL A 139 -12.65 0.72 0.74
CA VAL A 139 -11.70 1.73 0.24
C VAL A 139 -11.65 2.91 1.20
N GLU A 140 -10.47 3.19 1.75
CA GLU A 140 -10.25 4.31 2.68
C GLU A 140 -9.05 5.16 2.28
N VAL A 141 -9.00 6.38 2.82
CA VAL A 141 -7.87 7.31 2.63
C VAL A 141 -6.77 6.98 3.63
N LEU A 142 -5.54 6.86 3.12
CA LEU A 142 -4.32 6.91 3.91
C LEU A 142 -3.86 8.37 4.02
N ARG A 143 -3.72 8.87 5.26
CA ARG A 143 -3.20 10.20 5.57
C ARG A 143 -2.51 10.18 6.94
N PRO A 144 -1.61 11.11 7.25
CA PRO A 144 -0.89 11.13 8.52
C PRO A 144 -1.82 11.04 9.73
N GLY A 145 -1.49 10.11 10.64
CA GLY A 145 -2.28 9.78 11.82
C GLY A 145 -3.36 8.72 11.61
N ALA A 146 -3.56 8.22 10.38
CA ALA A 146 -4.41 7.05 10.17
C ALA A 146 -3.70 5.78 10.66
N GLU A 147 -4.44 4.92 11.34
CA GLU A 147 -3.97 3.66 11.89
C GLU A 147 -4.84 2.51 11.40
N PHE A 148 -4.21 1.38 11.07
CA PHE A 148 -4.90 0.16 10.66
C PHE A 148 -4.35 -1.03 11.42
N HIS A 149 -5.19 -2.03 11.66
CA HIS A 149 -4.82 -3.28 12.29
C HIS A 149 -5.33 -4.44 11.45
N PHE A 150 -4.40 -5.22 10.91
CA PHE A 150 -4.69 -6.40 10.09
C PHE A 150 -4.33 -7.66 10.87
N GLN A 151 -5.38 -8.39 11.25
CA GLN A 151 -5.25 -9.72 11.83
C GLN A 151 -5.00 -10.76 10.74
N PRO A 152 -4.47 -11.94 11.09
CA PRO A 152 -4.32 -13.05 10.14
C PRO A 152 -5.59 -13.30 9.32
N GLY A 153 -5.43 -13.47 8.01
CA GLY A 153 -6.50 -13.69 7.05
C GLY A 153 -7.19 -12.42 6.52
N MET A 154 -6.88 -11.24 7.05
CA MET A 154 -7.39 -9.98 6.50
C MET A 154 -6.62 -9.60 5.22
N GLU A 155 -7.37 -9.28 4.19
CA GLU A 155 -6.80 -8.86 2.91
C GLU A 155 -6.60 -7.34 2.88
N HIS A 156 -5.48 -6.89 2.33
CA HIS A 156 -5.20 -5.46 2.21
C HIS A 156 -4.25 -5.14 1.05
N CYS A 157 -4.28 -3.87 0.61
CA CYS A 157 -3.39 -3.31 -0.40
C CYS A 157 -3.21 -1.81 -0.16
N ILE A 158 -1.97 -1.34 -0.12
CA ILE A 158 -1.62 0.08 -0.03
C ILE A 158 -1.40 0.64 -1.43
N ILE A 159 -2.01 1.80 -1.71
CA ILE A 159 -1.83 2.57 -2.95
C ILE A 159 -1.27 3.94 -2.59
N GLY A 160 0.00 4.21 -2.91
CA GLY A 160 0.64 5.51 -2.73
C GLY A 160 0.26 6.46 -3.86
N ALA A 161 -0.79 7.24 -3.69
CA ALA A 161 -1.15 8.27 -4.67
C ALA A 161 -0.16 9.44 -4.64
N GLU A 162 0.46 9.68 -3.49
CA GLU A 162 1.63 10.53 -3.26
C GLU A 162 2.78 9.68 -2.72
N ASP A 163 3.94 10.29 -2.51
CA ASP A 163 5.02 9.68 -1.74
C ASP A 163 4.52 9.42 -0.32
N LEU A 164 4.44 8.15 0.07
CA LEU A 164 3.75 7.71 1.28
C LEU A 164 4.71 6.95 2.19
N LEU A 165 4.77 7.36 3.45
CA LEU A 165 5.53 6.71 4.51
C LEU A 165 4.59 6.06 5.51
N VAL A 166 4.67 4.74 5.62
CA VAL A 166 3.91 3.95 6.59
C VAL A 166 4.88 3.23 7.50
N PHE A 167 4.64 3.29 8.81
CA PHE A 167 5.35 2.48 9.78
C PHE A 167 4.54 1.24 10.09
N GLU A 168 5.16 0.09 9.98
CA GLU A 168 4.58 -1.21 10.29
C GLU A 168 5.22 -1.78 11.55
N ARG A 169 4.37 -2.22 12.48
CA ARG A 169 4.73 -3.04 13.63
C ARG A 169 3.99 -4.36 13.56
N SER A 170 4.70 -5.46 13.64
CA SER A 170 4.07 -6.75 13.50
C SER A 170 4.58 -7.80 14.49
N ILE A 171 3.70 -8.75 14.80
CA ILE A 171 4.04 -10.05 15.34
C ILE A 171 4.02 -11.03 14.18
N ASP A 172 5.18 -11.43 13.75
CA ASP A 172 5.40 -12.28 12.56
C ASP A 172 6.06 -13.61 12.95
N PRO A 173 5.26 -14.65 13.26
CA PRO A 173 5.78 -15.93 13.72
C PRO A 173 6.59 -16.70 12.65
N LYS A 174 6.46 -16.35 11.38
CA LYS A 174 7.25 -16.92 10.29
C LYS A 174 8.49 -16.11 9.97
N GLY A 175 8.48 -14.82 10.33
CA GLY A 175 9.53 -13.86 10.10
C GLY A 175 9.61 -13.34 8.67
N MET A 176 9.74 -12.03 8.56
CA MET A 176 9.91 -11.32 7.28
C MET A 176 8.94 -11.75 6.18
N ASP A 177 7.65 -11.77 6.54
CA ASP A 177 6.54 -11.97 5.60
C ASP A 177 6.56 -13.34 4.88
N GLN A 178 7.15 -14.39 5.48
CA GLN A 178 7.24 -15.73 4.86
C GLN A 178 5.88 -16.45 4.78
N ASP A 179 4.84 -15.92 5.41
CA ASP A 179 3.47 -16.43 5.34
C ASP A 179 2.56 -15.60 4.41
N LEU A 180 3.16 -14.69 3.66
CA LEU A 180 2.47 -13.81 2.75
C LEU A 180 1.83 -14.56 1.58
N ILE A 181 0.55 -14.29 1.33
CA ILE A 181 -0.20 -14.83 0.20
C ILE A 181 -0.63 -13.69 -0.70
N PHE A 182 -0.11 -13.68 -1.92
CA PHE A 182 -0.53 -12.74 -2.96
C PHE A 182 -1.84 -13.19 -3.60
N ILE A 183 -2.83 -12.30 -3.61
CA ILE A 183 -4.10 -12.47 -4.32
C ILE A 183 -3.95 -11.87 -5.72
N TYR A 184 -3.50 -10.61 -5.78
CA TYR A 184 -3.14 -9.94 -7.03
C TYR A 184 -1.83 -9.17 -6.86
N GLU A 185 -0.83 -9.54 -7.64
CA GLU A 185 0.44 -8.83 -7.69
C GLU A 185 0.36 -7.57 -8.58
N PRO A 186 1.09 -6.51 -8.23
CA PRO A 186 1.27 -5.38 -9.12
C PRO A 186 1.92 -5.82 -10.43
N ASN A 187 1.64 -5.14 -11.52
CA ASN A 187 2.46 -5.26 -12.70
C ASN A 187 3.86 -4.77 -12.37
N ALA A 188 4.89 -5.45 -12.90
CA ALA A 188 6.25 -4.97 -12.76
C ALA A 188 6.28 -3.51 -13.26
N ILE A 189 6.43 -2.56 -12.34
CA ILE A 189 6.72 -1.19 -12.70
C ILE A 189 8.10 -1.27 -13.33
N ALA A 190 8.19 -0.93 -14.62
CA ALA A 190 9.48 -0.84 -15.29
C ALA A 190 10.32 0.16 -14.50
N SER A 191 11.16 -0.33 -13.61
CA SER A 191 12.12 0.52 -12.92
C SER A 191 12.98 1.13 -14.01
N PRO A 192 13.18 2.46 -14.03
CA PRO A 192 14.31 3.01 -14.75
C PRO A 192 15.54 2.51 -14.02
N VAL A 193 16.06 1.35 -14.43
CA VAL A 193 17.40 0.92 -14.05
C VAL A 193 18.33 1.95 -14.68
N PRO A 194 19.08 2.75 -13.90
CA PRO A 194 20.18 3.47 -14.48
C PRO A 194 21.14 2.39 -14.99
N SER A 195 21.31 2.34 -16.29
CA SER A 195 22.37 1.57 -16.92
C SER A 195 23.71 2.17 -16.47
N HIS A 196 24.24 1.69 -15.36
CA HIS A 196 25.66 1.83 -15.12
C HIS A 196 26.38 0.81 -15.99
N ALA A 197 26.57 1.22 -17.25
CA ALA A 197 27.56 0.64 -18.09
C ALA A 197 28.93 0.85 -17.45
N ARG A 198 29.62 -0.27 -17.22
CA ARG A 198 31.07 -0.54 -17.17
C ARG A 198 31.95 0.35 -16.31
#